data_8070c78785504fea1f87c64b8235e41e
#
_entry.id   8070c78785504fea1f87c64b8235e41e
#
_cell.length_a   1.000
_cell.length_b   1.000
_cell.length_c   1.000
_cell.angle_alpha   90.00
_cell.angle_beta   90.00
_cell.angle_gamma   90.00
#
_symmetry.space_group_name_H-M   'P 1'
#
loop_
_entity.id
_entity.type
_entity.pdbx_description
1 polymer ?
#
loop_
_entity_poly.entity_id
_entity_poly.type
_entity_poly.pdbx_seq_one_letter_code
_entity_poly.pdbx_strand_id
1 'polypeptide(L)'
;FYKDKNLSLKIKGYGDPLLLSENFAEISRILAKKIEKSNTIAFNNIIIDDSYFKYPVIIPGVSKSSEPYDAANSSLFVNFNTVNFKKNINGEFISAEPETPLIPFAAAKIKSSGIDNGRITFSHDQNDSGLYAGHLLKYFLELEQIKLYGKVKHGFIDTNKDKILLKYASNFSLEEIIAKLLEFSNNFISNQPLITTGAKLYGHPGTLEKGVLALSSYAGDVLKLKNFTIVEGSGISRKNSISAIFMYKTLCEFKPFRNLMRHEEKEYYKTGTLCGINTRAGYIENSKGDLYCFVVMVNTKGKSTKNIMKKIYKIIEK
;
A
#
# COMPACT_ATOMS: atom_id res chain seq x y z
N PHE A 1 -7.81 14.75 10.85
CA PHE A 1 -8.75 14.49 11.94
C PHE A 1 -9.53 15.77 12.24
N TYR A 2 -10.82 15.63 12.46
CA TYR A 2 -11.73 16.74 12.66
C TYR A 2 -12.68 16.43 13.82
N LYS A 3 -13.28 17.48 14.39
CA LYS A 3 -14.32 17.36 15.40
C LYS A 3 -15.55 18.15 14.94
N ASP A 4 -16.72 17.53 14.99
CA ASP A 4 -17.99 18.20 14.74
C ASP A 4 -18.61 18.76 16.04
N LYS A 5 -19.69 19.52 15.88
CA LYS A 5 -20.44 20.09 17.03
C LYS A 5 -21.06 19.03 17.95
N ASN A 6 -21.25 17.82 17.47
CA ASN A 6 -21.82 16.71 18.23
C ASN A 6 -20.74 15.86 18.91
N LEU A 7 -19.51 16.37 19.01
CA LEU A 7 -18.36 15.68 19.58
C LEU A 7 -18.02 14.34 18.86
N SER A 8 -18.27 14.24 17.56
CA SER A 8 -17.75 13.11 16.79
C SER A 8 -16.32 13.41 16.32
N LEU A 9 -15.45 12.42 16.47
CA LEU A 9 -14.12 12.44 15.84
C LEU A 9 -14.27 11.95 14.40
N LYS A 10 -13.87 12.77 13.44
CA LYS A 10 -13.92 12.42 12.02
C LYS A 10 -12.52 12.26 11.46
N ILE A 11 -12.34 11.23 10.64
CA ILE A 11 -11.06 10.89 10.02
C ILE A 11 -11.22 10.92 8.51
N LYS A 12 -10.39 11.69 7.81
CA LYS A 12 -10.26 11.63 6.35
C LYS A 12 -8.94 11.01 5.96
N GLY A 13 -9.03 9.95 5.17
CA GLY A 13 -7.87 9.33 4.54
C GLY A 13 -7.53 9.99 3.20
N TYR A 14 -6.24 10.10 2.91
CA TYR A 14 -5.72 10.67 1.66
C TYR A 14 -4.84 9.70 0.89
N GLY A 15 -4.90 8.40 1.22
CA GLY A 15 -4.21 7.35 0.50
C GLY A 15 -2.72 7.20 0.86
N ASP A 16 -2.34 7.47 2.11
CA ASP A 16 -0.98 7.19 2.60
C ASP A 16 -0.65 5.70 2.44
N PRO A 17 0.38 5.30 1.66
CA PRO A 17 0.64 3.89 1.36
C PRO A 17 1.22 3.07 2.51
N LEU A 18 1.69 3.71 3.59
CA LEU A 18 2.34 3.08 4.75
C LEU A 18 1.68 3.45 6.09
N LEU A 19 0.36 3.55 6.12
CA LEU A 19 -0.36 3.79 7.37
C LEU A 19 -0.47 2.47 8.15
N LEU A 20 0.29 2.36 9.23
CA LEU A 20 0.43 1.17 10.06
C LEU A 20 -0.20 1.34 11.45
N SER A 21 -0.31 0.28 12.21
CA SER A 21 -0.83 0.30 13.59
C SER A 21 -0.07 1.26 14.50
N GLU A 22 1.25 1.33 14.37
CA GLU A 22 2.13 2.23 15.13
C GLU A 22 1.80 3.70 14.87
N ASN A 23 1.41 4.03 13.63
CA ASN A 23 0.95 5.37 13.30
C ASN A 23 -0.36 5.71 14.02
N PHE A 24 -1.29 4.75 14.13
CA PHE A 24 -2.54 4.95 14.88
C PHE A 24 -2.30 5.10 16.39
N ALA A 25 -1.34 4.37 16.95
CA ALA A 25 -0.92 4.55 18.33
C ALA A 25 -0.31 5.95 18.55
N GLU A 26 0.55 6.42 17.65
CA GLU A 26 1.14 7.75 17.69
C GLU A 26 0.06 8.84 17.54
N ILE A 27 -0.82 8.72 16.55
CA ILE A 27 -1.95 9.64 16.33
C ILE A 27 -2.81 9.75 17.58
N SER A 28 -3.11 8.63 18.24
CA SER A 28 -3.92 8.61 19.45
C SER A 28 -3.26 9.38 20.59
N ARG A 29 -1.96 9.22 20.81
CA ARG A 29 -1.18 9.99 21.78
C ARG A 29 -1.19 11.50 21.48
N ILE A 30 -1.01 11.88 20.21
CA ILE A 30 -1.04 13.28 19.79
C ILE A 30 -2.44 13.88 20.00
N LEU A 31 -3.49 13.13 19.63
CA LEU A 31 -4.88 13.56 19.83
C LEU A 31 -5.20 13.71 21.32
N ALA A 32 -4.79 12.76 22.17
CA ALA A 32 -5.00 12.81 23.61
C ALA A 32 -4.44 14.11 24.20
N LYS A 33 -3.17 14.42 23.93
CA LYS A 33 -2.52 15.66 24.39
C LYS A 33 -3.21 16.93 23.90
N LYS A 34 -3.80 16.93 22.69
CA LYS A 34 -4.54 18.08 22.17
C LYS A 34 -5.91 18.23 22.80
N ILE A 35 -6.56 17.11 23.09
CA ILE A 35 -7.90 17.03 23.63
C ILE A 35 -7.91 17.41 25.12
N GLU A 36 -6.91 16.97 25.89
CA GLU A 36 -6.73 17.39 27.31
C GLU A 36 -6.75 18.93 27.46
N LYS A 37 -6.04 19.62 26.56
CA LYS A 37 -6.03 21.11 26.55
C LYS A 37 -7.40 21.73 26.27
N SER A 38 -8.35 20.99 25.72
CA SER A 38 -9.71 21.46 25.39
C SER A 38 -10.79 20.91 26.30
N ASN A 39 -10.42 20.28 27.44
CA ASN A 39 -11.33 19.61 28.39
C ASN A 39 -12.29 18.60 27.70
N THR A 40 -11.90 18.03 26.61
CA THR A 40 -12.67 17.00 25.90
C THR A 40 -12.10 15.63 26.30
N ILE A 41 -12.83 14.84 27.06
CA ILE A 41 -12.40 13.52 27.56
C ILE A 41 -13.07 12.36 26.81
N ALA A 42 -13.96 12.66 25.88
CA ALA A 42 -14.75 11.66 25.17
C ALA A 42 -15.24 12.14 23.80
N PHE A 43 -15.49 11.16 22.92
CA PHE A 43 -16.23 11.39 21.66
C PHE A 43 -17.49 10.54 21.62
N ASN A 44 -18.49 11.03 20.89
CA ASN A 44 -19.70 10.27 20.62
C ASN A 44 -19.46 9.18 19.59
N ASN A 45 -18.94 9.55 18.41
CA ASN A 45 -18.69 8.61 17.32
C ASN A 45 -17.32 8.83 16.70
N ILE A 46 -16.82 7.79 16.01
CA ILE A 46 -15.78 7.94 15.00
C ILE A 46 -16.43 7.85 13.62
N ILE A 47 -16.25 8.89 12.81
CA ILE A 47 -16.76 8.98 11.44
C ILE A 47 -15.60 8.80 10.48
N ILE A 48 -15.74 7.86 9.57
CA ILE A 48 -14.75 7.52 8.54
C ILE A 48 -15.14 8.18 7.23
N ASP A 49 -14.28 9.05 6.73
CA ASP A 49 -14.38 9.66 5.40
C ASP A 49 -13.26 9.12 4.51
N ASP A 50 -13.57 8.17 3.66
CA ASP A 50 -12.70 7.55 2.67
C ASP A 50 -12.99 8.03 1.24
N SER A 51 -13.73 9.12 1.10
CA SER A 51 -14.18 9.67 -0.18
C SER A 51 -13.08 10.28 -1.07
N TYR A 52 -11.83 10.32 -0.59
CA TYR A 52 -10.72 10.80 -1.41
C TYR A 52 -10.43 9.90 -2.61
N PHE A 53 -10.74 8.59 -2.51
CA PHE A 53 -10.80 7.70 -3.67
C PHE A 53 -12.25 7.43 -4.06
N LYS A 54 -12.48 7.25 -5.36
CA LYS A 54 -13.78 6.83 -5.87
C LYS A 54 -14.00 5.35 -5.54
N TYR A 55 -15.16 5.08 -5.03
CA TYR A 55 -15.57 3.75 -4.59
C TYR A 55 -16.44 3.03 -5.64
N PRO A 56 -16.26 1.72 -5.88
CA PRO A 56 -15.14 0.87 -5.47
C PRO A 56 -13.86 1.09 -6.28
N VAL A 57 -12.69 0.87 -5.65
CA VAL A 57 -11.41 0.78 -6.37
C VAL A 57 -11.23 -0.66 -6.84
N ILE A 58 -11.30 -0.88 -8.15
CA ILE A 58 -11.14 -2.21 -8.75
C ILE A 58 -9.80 -2.27 -9.46
N ILE A 59 -8.92 -3.17 -8.99
CA ILE A 59 -7.61 -3.41 -9.61
C ILE A 59 -7.72 -4.63 -10.53
N PRO A 60 -7.50 -4.49 -11.85
CA PRO A 60 -7.50 -5.62 -12.76
C PRO A 60 -6.47 -6.68 -12.38
N GLY A 61 -6.87 -7.93 -12.33
CA GLY A 61 -5.99 -9.05 -11.95
C GLY A 61 -6.04 -9.45 -10.48
N VAL A 62 -6.56 -8.58 -9.60
CA VAL A 62 -6.84 -8.92 -8.21
C VAL A 62 -8.06 -9.85 -8.14
N SER A 63 -7.95 -10.92 -7.36
CA SER A 63 -9.02 -11.88 -7.11
C SER A 63 -9.70 -11.63 -5.75
N LYS A 64 -10.70 -12.45 -5.41
CA LYS A 64 -11.34 -12.44 -4.08
C LYS A 64 -10.75 -13.51 -3.17
N SER A 65 -9.45 -13.77 -3.27
CA SER A 65 -8.78 -14.71 -2.39
C SER A 65 -8.45 -14.10 -1.03
N SER A 66 -8.08 -14.91 -0.07
CA SER A 66 -7.58 -14.43 1.23
C SER A 66 -6.11 -14.00 1.18
N GLU A 67 -5.44 -14.13 0.04
CA GLU A 67 -4.03 -13.83 -0.09
C GLU A 67 -3.75 -12.33 0.05
N PRO A 68 -2.70 -11.92 0.76
CA PRO A 68 -2.38 -10.51 1.01
C PRO A 68 -2.18 -9.66 -0.25
N TYR A 69 -1.75 -10.28 -1.34
CA TYR A 69 -1.55 -9.58 -2.62
C TYR A 69 -2.86 -9.22 -3.34
N ASP A 70 -3.99 -9.74 -2.87
CA ASP A 70 -5.34 -9.41 -3.36
C ASP A 70 -6.05 -8.35 -2.49
N ALA A 71 -5.33 -7.72 -1.54
CA ALA A 71 -5.90 -6.71 -0.67
C ALA A 71 -6.39 -5.48 -1.42
N ALA A 72 -7.61 -5.05 -1.11
CA ALA A 72 -8.27 -3.92 -1.77
C ALA A 72 -7.64 -2.58 -1.35
N ASN A 73 -7.36 -1.69 -2.31
CA ASN A 73 -6.91 -0.32 -2.06
C ASN A 73 -8.06 0.58 -1.57
N SER A 74 -7.76 1.50 -0.67
CA SER A 74 -8.70 2.48 -0.12
C SER A 74 -7.97 3.75 0.28
N SER A 75 -8.66 4.89 0.38
CA SER A 75 -8.02 6.12 0.82
C SER A 75 -7.76 6.17 2.33
N LEU A 76 -8.49 5.38 3.12
CA LEU A 76 -8.24 5.14 4.54
C LEU A 76 -8.21 3.62 4.80
N PHE A 77 -7.12 3.15 5.37
CA PHE A 77 -6.88 1.74 5.69
C PHE A 77 -5.80 1.67 6.79
N VAL A 78 -5.47 0.47 7.20
CA VAL A 78 -4.33 0.18 8.08
C VAL A 78 -3.69 -1.15 7.67
N ASN A 79 -2.36 -1.26 7.85
CA ASN A 79 -1.60 -2.50 7.63
C ASN A 79 -1.87 -3.12 6.25
N PHE A 80 -1.91 -2.30 5.18
CA PHE A 80 -2.15 -2.73 3.79
C PHE A 80 -3.49 -3.44 3.58
N ASN A 81 -4.49 -3.13 4.40
CA ASN A 81 -5.77 -3.83 4.45
C ASN A 81 -5.61 -5.36 4.65
N THR A 82 -4.67 -5.73 5.51
CA THR A 82 -4.39 -7.12 5.90
C THR A 82 -4.38 -7.28 7.41
N VAL A 83 -4.50 -8.52 7.87
CA VAL A 83 -4.30 -8.90 9.26
C VAL A 83 -3.39 -10.12 9.34
N ASN A 84 -2.42 -10.07 10.26
CA ASN A 84 -1.51 -11.18 10.51
C ASN A 84 -1.78 -11.76 11.90
N PHE A 85 -2.05 -13.06 11.97
CA PHE A 85 -2.50 -13.71 13.18
C PHE A 85 -1.98 -15.15 13.28
N LYS A 86 -2.11 -15.71 14.46
CA LYS A 86 -1.81 -17.11 14.76
C LYS A 86 -2.72 -17.60 15.89
N LYS A 87 -2.84 -18.91 16.05
CA LYS A 87 -3.42 -19.51 17.26
C LYS A 87 -2.36 -19.61 18.35
N ASN A 88 -2.77 -19.31 19.58
CA ASN A 88 -1.98 -19.59 20.77
C ASN A 88 -2.13 -21.07 21.18
N ILE A 89 -1.46 -21.48 22.27
CA ILE A 89 -1.50 -22.85 22.81
C ILE A 89 -2.92 -23.29 23.21
N ASN A 90 -3.81 -22.35 23.51
CA ASN A 90 -5.20 -22.64 23.89
C ASN A 90 -6.14 -22.68 22.68
N GLY A 91 -5.63 -22.51 21.45
CA GLY A 91 -6.41 -22.46 20.23
C GLY A 91 -7.11 -21.12 19.96
N GLU A 92 -6.79 -20.07 20.73
CA GLU A 92 -7.35 -18.74 20.55
C GLU A 92 -6.56 -17.94 19.52
N PHE A 93 -7.25 -17.15 18.69
CA PHE A 93 -6.60 -16.26 17.75
C PHE A 93 -5.95 -15.07 18.46
N ILE A 94 -4.68 -14.86 18.19
CA ILE A 94 -3.89 -13.71 18.66
C ILE A 94 -3.19 -13.05 17.49
N SER A 95 -2.81 -11.78 17.64
CA SER A 95 -1.97 -11.13 16.63
C SER A 95 -0.61 -11.82 16.51
N ALA A 96 -0.12 -11.93 15.29
CA ALA A 96 1.26 -12.34 15.01
C ALA A 96 2.24 -11.15 14.95
N GLU A 97 1.74 -9.92 15.11
CA GLU A 97 2.50 -8.67 15.11
C GLU A 97 2.35 -7.98 16.46
N PRO A 98 3.44 -7.76 17.21
CA PRO A 98 3.37 -7.18 18.56
C PRO A 98 2.69 -5.80 18.62
N GLU A 99 2.91 -4.97 17.59
CA GLU A 99 2.43 -3.59 17.51
C GLU A 99 0.97 -3.51 17.04
N THR A 100 0.41 -4.61 16.54
CA THR A 100 -0.95 -4.65 15.99
C THR A 100 -1.86 -5.45 16.91
N PRO A 101 -2.75 -4.82 17.69
CA PRO A 101 -3.69 -5.56 18.53
C PRO A 101 -4.71 -6.31 17.67
N LEU A 102 -5.04 -7.54 18.05
CA LEU A 102 -6.14 -8.26 17.44
C LEU A 102 -7.47 -7.79 18.05
N ILE A 103 -8.01 -6.71 17.48
CA ILE A 103 -9.28 -6.14 17.94
C ILE A 103 -10.49 -7.04 17.57
N PRO A 104 -11.62 -6.97 18.30
CA PRO A 104 -12.80 -7.82 18.05
C PRO A 104 -13.30 -7.77 16.60
N PHE A 105 -13.25 -6.59 15.96
CA PHE A 105 -13.65 -6.43 14.57
C PHE A 105 -12.80 -7.28 13.61
N ALA A 106 -11.49 -7.34 13.83
CA ALA A 106 -10.58 -8.19 13.04
C ALA A 106 -10.75 -9.68 13.40
N ALA A 107 -10.89 -10.01 14.68
CA ALA A 107 -11.07 -11.39 15.13
C ALA A 107 -12.33 -12.04 14.53
N ALA A 108 -13.43 -11.28 14.37
CA ALA A 108 -14.65 -11.76 13.71
C ALA A 108 -14.40 -12.15 12.25
N LYS A 109 -13.62 -11.34 11.49
CA LYS A 109 -13.27 -11.63 10.09
C LYS A 109 -12.35 -12.85 9.98
N ILE A 110 -11.34 -12.96 10.85
CA ILE A 110 -10.44 -14.12 10.90
C ILE A 110 -11.23 -15.40 11.14
N LYS A 111 -12.12 -15.40 12.12
CA LYS A 111 -12.94 -16.57 12.45
C LYS A 111 -13.77 -17.03 11.26
N SER A 112 -14.28 -16.12 10.45
CA SER A 112 -15.05 -16.45 9.24
C SER A 112 -14.21 -16.95 8.07
N SER A 113 -12.88 -16.72 8.08
CA SER A 113 -11.99 -17.15 6.99
C SER A 113 -11.69 -18.64 6.98
N GLY A 114 -11.82 -19.33 8.12
CA GLY A 114 -11.43 -20.73 8.27
C GLY A 114 -9.92 -20.99 8.25
N ILE A 115 -9.09 -19.94 8.29
CA ILE A 115 -7.62 -20.02 8.28
C ILE A 115 -7.10 -19.97 9.72
N ASP A 116 -6.08 -20.76 10.04
CA ASP A 116 -5.58 -20.91 11.42
C ASP A 116 -4.42 -19.98 11.75
N ASN A 117 -3.64 -19.57 10.78
CA ASN A 117 -2.51 -18.65 10.96
C ASN A 117 -2.08 -18.01 9.64
N GLY A 118 -1.33 -16.93 9.73
CA GLY A 118 -0.74 -16.24 8.60
C GLY A 118 -1.29 -14.83 8.41
N ARG A 119 -0.83 -14.18 7.35
CA ARG A 119 -1.35 -12.88 6.93
C ARG A 119 -2.41 -13.09 5.85
N ILE A 120 -3.57 -12.51 6.06
CA ILE A 120 -4.67 -12.56 5.08
C ILE A 120 -5.14 -11.17 4.71
N THR A 121 -5.75 -11.04 3.54
CA THR A 121 -6.56 -9.88 3.17
C THR A 121 -7.68 -9.72 4.19
N PHE A 122 -7.80 -8.52 4.76
CA PHE A 122 -8.79 -8.26 5.81
C PHE A 122 -10.22 -8.36 5.27
N SER A 123 -10.47 -7.71 4.14
CA SER A 123 -11.77 -7.77 3.46
C SER A 123 -11.65 -7.29 2.01
N HIS A 124 -12.52 -7.84 1.15
CA HIS A 124 -12.73 -7.33 -0.21
C HIS A 124 -13.88 -6.33 -0.26
N ASP A 125 -14.65 -6.18 0.81
CA ASP A 125 -15.52 -5.02 0.98
C ASP A 125 -14.67 -3.84 1.46
N GLN A 126 -14.51 -2.87 0.58
CA GLN A 126 -13.67 -1.71 0.88
C GLN A 126 -14.26 -0.84 2.01
N ASN A 127 -15.57 -0.91 2.30
CA ASN A 127 -16.14 -0.28 3.49
C ASN A 127 -15.48 -0.80 4.77
N ASP A 128 -15.12 -2.08 4.80
CA ASP A 128 -14.45 -2.67 5.96
C ASP A 128 -13.06 -2.09 6.22
N SER A 129 -12.33 -1.63 5.19
CA SER A 129 -10.97 -1.08 5.34
C SER A 129 -10.97 0.16 6.25
N GLY A 130 -11.82 1.13 5.95
CA GLY A 130 -11.98 2.33 6.76
C GLY A 130 -12.52 2.03 8.16
N LEU A 131 -13.49 1.12 8.26
CA LEU A 131 -14.03 0.69 9.57
C LEU A 131 -12.96 0.02 10.42
N TYR A 132 -12.12 -0.84 9.84
CA TYR A 132 -11.00 -1.47 10.57
C TYR A 132 -10.03 -0.42 11.10
N ALA A 133 -9.64 0.56 10.28
CA ALA A 133 -8.81 1.67 10.70
C ALA A 133 -9.47 2.49 11.84
N GLY A 134 -10.77 2.75 11.74
CA GLY A 134 -11.53 3.44 12.78
C GLY A 134 -11.65 2.66 14.09
N HIS A 135 -11.86 1.34 14.02
CA HIS A 135 -11.89 0.48 15.20
C HIS A 135 -10.51 0.36 15.86
N LEU A 136 -9.44 0.34 15.07
CA LEU A 136 -8.08 0.33 15.60
C LEU A 136 -7.76 1.68 16.30
N LEU A 137 -8.15 2.79 15.67
CA LEU A 137 -8.02 4.10 16.33
C LEU A 137 -8.79 4.14 17.65
N LYS A 138 -10.03 3.62 17.66
CA LYS A 138 -10.83 3.51 18.90
C LYS A 138 -10.03 2.82 20.00
N TYR A 139 -9.46 1.65 19.68
CA TYR A 139 -8.66 0.88 20.63
C TYR A 139 -7.49 1.70 21.19
N PHE A 140 -6.72 2.38 20.36
CA PHE A 140 -5.58 3.18 20.83
C PHE A 140 -6.01 4.45 21.60
N LEU A 141 -7.14 5.07 21.24
CA LEU A 141 -7.70 6.19 21.99
C LEU A 141 -8.15 5.76 23.40
N GLU A 142 -8.74 4.57 23.53
CA GLU A 142 -9.15 4.01 24.83
C GLU A 142 -7.94 3.71 25.72
N LEU A 143 -6.79 3.30 25.15
CA LEU A 143 -5.52 3.19 25.90
C LEU A 143 -5.03 4.54 26.42
N GLU A 144 -5.28 5.63 25.69
CA GLU A 144 -4.98 7.01 26.09
C GLU A 144 -6.10 7.64 26.96
N GLN A 145 -6.97 6.82 27.56
CA GLN A 145 -8.07 7.22 28.44
C GLN A 145 -9.15 8.09 27.78
N ILE A 146 -9.23 8.12 26.46
CA ILE A 146 -10.27 8.83 25.72
C ILE A 146 -11.44 7.89 25.44
N LYS A 147 -12.59 8.19 26.01
CA LYS A 147 -13.78 7.34 25.87
C LYS A 147 -14.49 7.58 24.54
N LEU A 148 -15.05 6.49 24.00
CA LEU A 148 -15.92 6.54 22.85
C LEU A 148 -17.27 5.89 23.21
N TYR A 149 -18.34 6.69 23.21
CA TYR A 149 -19.67 6.24 23.64
C TYR A 149 -20.51 5.61 22.51
N GLY A 150 -20.28 6.03 21.28
CA GLY A 150 -21.06 5.59 20.13
C GLY A 150 -20.31 4.60 19.25
N LYS A 151 -20.51 4.74 17.96
CA LYS A 151 -20.09 3.78 16.92
C LYS A 151 -18.99 4.32 16.02
N VAL A 152 -18.22 3.42 15.45
CA VAL A 152 -17.41 3.67 14.26
C VAL A 152 -18.31 3.47 13.04
N LYS A 153 -18.41 4.46 12.15
CA LYS A 153 -19.27 4.42 10.96
C LYS A 153 -18.76 5.32 9.84
N HIS A 154 -19.17 5.03 8.62
CA HIS A 154 -18.89 5.91 7.48
C HIS A 154 -19.68 7.21 7.54
N GLY A 155 -19.11 8.24 6.92
CA GLY A 155 -19.72 9.56 6.75
C GLY A 155 -18.75 10.52 6.08
N PHE A 156 -19.11 11.78 6.00
CA PHE A 156 -18.32 12.80 5.31
C PHE A 156 -17.88 13.90 6.26
N ILE A 157 -16.75 14.50 5.97
CA ILE A 157 -16.29 15.72 6.59
C ILE A 157 -16.88 16.91 5.85
N ASP A 158 -17.49 17.82 6.59
CA ASP A 158 -17.93 19.13 6.10
C ASP A 158 -16.88 20.16 6.57
N THR A 159 -15.98 20.54 5.67
CA THR A 159 -14.89 21.49 5.99
C THR A 159 -15.37 22.88 6.42
N ASN A 160 -16.65 23.23 6.18
CA ASN A 160 -17.23 24.49 6.61
C ASN A 160 -17.73 24.42 8.08
N LYS A 161 -18.02 23.22 8.59
CA LYS A 161 -18.62 23.03 9.92
C LYS A 161 -17.70 22.30 10.88
N ASP A 162 -16.86 21.40 10.37
CA ASP A 162 -16.01 20.54 11.17
C ASP A 162 -14.67 21.22 11.46
N LYS A 163 -14.26 21.26 12.70
CA LYS A 163 -12.99 21.88 13.12
C LYS A 163 -11.84 20.89 12.99
N ILE A 164 -10.77 21.30 12.34
CA ILE A 164 -9.54 20.51 12.26
C ILE A 164 -8.93 20.35 13.66
N LEU A 165 -8.71 19.11 14.07
CA LEU A 165 -7.97 18.77 15.30
C LEU A 165 -6.50 18.47 14.99
N LEU A 166 -6.25 17.67 13.95
CA LEU A 166 -4.92 17.21 13.62
C LEU A 166 -4.81 16.97 12.11
N LYS A 167 -3.72 17.46 11.50
CA LYS A 167 -3.21 16.97 10.25
C LYS A 167 -2.02 16.09 10.56
N TYR A 168 -2.12 14.83 10.21
CA TYR A 168 -1.04 13.86 10.36
C TYR A 168 -0.47 13.59 8.97
N ALA A 169 0.83 13.68 8.84
CA ALA A 169 1.56 13.28 7.65
C ALA A 169 2.40 12.05 8.00
N SER A 170 2.54 11.12 7.07
CA SER A 170 3.38 9.96 7.22
C SER A 170 4.83 10.37 7.54
N ASN A 171 5.48 9.60 8.39
CA ASN A 171 6.89 9.79 8.72
C ASN A 171 7.82 9.23 7.63
N PHE A 172 7.25 8.54 6.63
CA PHE A 172 8.00 7.94 5.54
C PHE A 172 8.13 8.92 4.37
N SER A 173 9.34 9.12 3.89
CA SER A 173 9.61 9.80 2.62
C SER A 173 9.11 8.95 1.43
N LEU A 174 8.93 9.59 0.27
CA LEU A 174 8.58 8.85 -0.95
C LEU A 174 9.64 7.81 -1.31
N GLU A 175 10.92 8.12 -1.09
CA GLU A 175 12.04 7.19 -1.35
C GLU A 175 11.94 5.95 -0.46
N GLU A 176 11.65 6.10 0.83
CA GLU A 176 11.44 4.97 1.74
C GLU A 176 10.23 4.13 1.33
N ILE A 177 9.14 4.76 0.88
CA ILE A 177 7.96 4.05 0.37
C ILE A 177 8.33 3.23 -0.86
N ILE A 178 9.05 3.81 -1.82
CA ILE A 178 9.49 3.12 -3.04
C ILE A 178 10.49 2.00 -2.71
N ALA A 179 11.43 2.21 -1.78
CA ALA A 179 12.35 1.16 -1.35
C ALA A 179 11.60 -0.04 -0.78
N LYS A 180 10.63 0.18 0.13
CA LYS A 180 9.79 -0.88 0.69
C LYS A 180 8.93 -1.57 -0.39
N LEU A 181 8.39 -0.80 -1.33
CA LEU A 181 7.66 -1.36 -2.49
C LEU A 181 8.55 -2.32 -3.28
N LEU A 182 9.76 -1.90 -3.62
CA LEU A 182 10.69 -2.69 -4.44
C LEU A 182 11.24 -3.91 -3.69
N GLU A 183 11.47 -3.78 -2.38
CA GLU A 183 11.94 -4.87 -1.52
C GLU A 183 10.88 -5.97 -1.37
N PHE A 184 9.66 -5.60 -0.94
CA PHE A 184 8.60 -6.55 -0.59
C PHE A 184 7.68 -6.91 -1.76
N SER A 185 7.80 -6.24 -2.92
CA SER A 185 6.92 -6.44 -4.08
C SER A 185 5.44 -6.36 -3.73
N ASN A 186 5.06 -5.36 -2.93
CA ASN A 186 3.72 -5.23 -2.38
C ASN A 186 2.76 -4.57 -3.40
N ASN A 187 1.76 -5.32 -3.87
CA ASN A 187 0.78 -4.85 -4.86
C ASN A 187 -0.05 -3.67 -4.35
N PHE A 188 -0.41 -3.70 -3.06
CA PHE A 188 -1.17 -2.62 -2.43
C PHE A 188 -0.39 -1.31 -2.46
N ILE A 189 0.90 -1.33 -1.99
CA ILE A 189 1.77 -0.15 -2.01
C ILE A 189 1.97 0.36 -3.44
N SER A 190 2.02 -0.53 -4.44
CA SER A 190 2.24 -0.13 -5.84
C SER A 190 1.05 0.66 -6.41
N ASN A 191 -0.18 0.20 -6.15
CA ASN A 191 -1.38 0.85 -6.68
C ASN A 191 -1.79 2.10 -5.89
N GLN A 192 -1.44 2.19 -4.62
CA GLN A 192 -1.82 3.29 -3.75
C GLN A 192 -1.27 4.65 -4.22
N PRO A 193 0.07 4.83 -4.45
CA PRO A 193 0.63 6.06 -5.01
C PRO A 193 0.11 6.34 -6.43
N LEU A 194 -0.14 5.31 -7.24
CA LEU A 194 -0.68 5.48 -8.58
C LEU A 194 -2.03 6.20 -8.55
N ILE A 195 -2.95 5.73 -7.72
CA ILE A 195 -4.28 6.33 -7.55
C ILE A 195 -4.18 7.73 -6.95
N THR A 196 -3.29 7.91 -5.95
CA THR A 196 -3.06 9.21 -5.30
C THR A 196 -2.47 10.23 -6.30
N THR A 197 -1.54 9.82 -7.16
CA THR A 197 -1.01 10.64 -8.25
C THR A 197 -2.11 11.07 -9.21
N GLY A 198 -2.99 10.16 -9.57
CA GLY A 198 -4.17 10.46 -10.38
C GLY A 198 -5.08 11.51 -9.73
N ALA A 199 -5.33 11.38 -8.42
CA ALA A 199 -6.10 12.38 -7.67
C ALA A 199 -5.42 13.74 -7.62
N LYS A 200 -4.09 13.75 -7.48
CA LYS A 200 -3.29 14.99 -7.42
C LYS A 200 -3.29 15.74 -8.74
N LEU A 201 -3.15 15.03 -9.87
CA LEU A 201 -3.04 15.65 -11.19
C LEU A 201 -4.39 15.99 -11.82
N TYR A 202 -5.41 15.15 -11.60
CA TYR A 202 -6.70 15.25 -12.27
C TYR A 202 -7.88 15.52 -11.32
N GLY A 203 -7.56 15.91 -10.09
CA GLY A 203 -8.57 16.20 -9.05
C GLY A 203 -9.17 14.94 -8.41
N HIS A 204 -9.59 15.09 -7.15
CA HIS A 204 -10.30 14.04 -6.43
C HIS A 204 -11.76 13.93 -6.87
N PRO A 205 -12.44 12.77 -6.68
CA PRO A 205 -11.86 11.55 -6.12
C PRO A 205 -10.82 10.91 -7.03
N GLY A 206 -9.78 10.29 -6.40
CA GLY A 206 -8.80 9.49 -7.10
C GLY A 206 -9.44 8.22 -7.66
N THR A 207 -9.04 7.85 -8.88
CA THR A 207 -9.43 6.58 -9.52
C THR A 207 -8.21 5.90 -10.13
N LEU A 208 -8.32 4.59 -10.36
CA LEU A 208 -7.26 3.85 -11.03
C LEU A 208 -7.02 4.40 -12.45
N GLU A 209 -8.09 4.77 -13.16
CA GLU A 209 -8.02 5.30 -14.52
C GLU A 209 -7.22 6.62 -14.57
N LYS A 210 -7.45 7.51 -13.60
CA LYS A 210 -6.66 8.75 -13.47
C LYS A 210 -5.18 8.47 -13.20
N GLY A 211 -4.90 7.49 -12.33
CA GLY A 211 -3.53 7.05 -12.05
C GLY A 211 -2.84 6.45 -13.27
N VAL A 212 -3.52 5.56 -13.97
CA VAL A 212 -3.05 4.95 -15.22
C VAL A 212 -2.84 6.01 -16.30
N LEU A 213 -3.73 6.99 -16.42
CA LEU A 213 -3.58 8.11 -17.34
C LEU A 213 -2.30 8.91 -17.03
N ALA A 214 -2.06 9.25 -15.76
CA ALA A 214 -0.85 9.96 -15.33
C ALA A 214 0.42 9.19 -15.71
N LEU A 215 0.46 7.90 -15.40
CA LEU A 215 1.61 7.03 -15.70
C LEU A 215 1.81 6.85 -17.20
N SER A 216 0.73 6.66 -17.96
CA SER A 216 0.79 6.50 -19.41
C SER A 216 1.24 7.77 -20.12
N SER A 217 0.77 8.95 -19.67
CA SER A 217 1.22 10.24 -20.17
C SER A 217 2.72 10.43 -19.91
N TYR A 218 3.19 10.13 -18.71
CA TYR A 218 4.63 10.20 -18.42
C TYR A 218 5.43 9.24 -19.32
N ALA A 219 4.99 8.01 -19.47
CA ALA A 219 5.64 7.02 -20.32
C ALA A 219 5.68 7.47 -21.81
N GLY A 220 4.59 8.01 -22.34
CA GLY A 220 4.50 8.48 -23.72
C GLY A 220 5.22 9.80 -23.95
N ASP A 221 4.98 10.79 -23.10
CA ASP A 221 5.40 12.17 -23.32
C ASP A 221 6.85 12.44 -22.86
N VAL A 222 7.25 11.82 -21.74
CA VAL A 222 8.60 12.02 -21.17
C VAL A 222 9.56 10.93 -21.66
N LEU A 223 9.22 9.65 -21.46
CA LEU A 223 10.08 8.53 -21.84
C LEU A 223 10.03 8.20 -23.35
N LYS A 224 9.11 8.84 -24.09
CA LYS A 224 8.90 8.61 -25.55
C LYS A 224 8.67 7.13 -25.87
N LEU A 225 7.93 6.44 -25.03
CA LEU A 225 7.59 5.04 -25.20
C LEU A 225 6.35 4.87 -26.08
N LYS A 226 6.29 3.78 -26.82
CA LYS A 226 5.17 3.43 -27.70
C LYS A 226 4.82 1.95 -27.53
N ASN A 227 3.63 1.57 -27.98
CA ASN A 227 3.19 0.16 -28.02
C ASN A 227 3.25 -0.53 -26.65
N PHE A 228 2.64 0.10 -25.65
CA PHE A 228 2.49 -0.45 -24.31
C PHE A 228 1.03 -0.36 -23.85
N THR A 229 0.70 -1.19 -22.89
CA THR A 229 -0.58 -1.15 -22.17
C THR A 229 -0.30 -1.22 -20.68
N ILE A 230 -0.78 -0.24 -19.92
CA ILE A 230 -0.73 -0.22 -18.46
C ILE A 230 -2.16 -0.09 -17.97
N VAL A 231 -2.59 -0.99 -17.10
CA VAL A 231 -3.95 -1.01 -16.54
C VAL A 231 -3.95 -0.91 -15.01
N GLU A 232 -2.80 -1.12 -14.37
CA GLU A 232 -2.59 -0.97 -12.93
C GLU A 232 -1.08 -0.93 -12.60
N GLY A 233 -0.71 -0.64 -11.35
CA GLY A 233 0.67 -0.31 -10.98
C GLY A 233 1.53 -1.47 -10.48
N SER A 234 0.96 -2.63 -10.15
CA SER A 234 1.70 -3.73 -9.50
C SER A 234 2.24 -4.79 -10.47
N GLY A 235 1.68 -4.87 -11.66
CA GLY A 235 2.01 -5.91 -12.64
C GLY A 235 1.25 -7.23 -12.41
N ILE A 236 0.29 -7.30 -11.50
CA ILE A 236 -0.54 -8.50 -11.29
C ILE A 236 -1.46 -8.77 -12.47
N SER A 237 -1.89 -7.73 -13.17
CA SER A 237 -2.76 -7.85 -14.32
C SER A 237 -2.03 -8.36 -15.56
N ARG A 238 -2.54 -9.45 -16.15
CA ARG A 238 -2.06 -9.94 -17.46
C ARG A 238 -2.43 -9.04 -18.65
N LYS A 239 -3.22 -7.99 -18.39
CA LYS A 239 -3.52 -6.95 -19.38
C LYS A 239 -2.39 -5.91 -19.49
N ASN A 240 -1.49 -5.83 -18.51
CA ASN A 240 -0.27 -5.04 -18.67
C ASN A 240 0.60 -5.66 -19.75
N SER A 241 1.06 -4.84 -20.68
CA SER A 241 1.95 -5.27 -21.78
C SER A 241 3.01 -4.20 -22.01
N ILE A 242 4.27 -4.56 -21.74
CA ILE A 242 5.43 -3.70 -21.93
C ILE A 242 6.56 -4.50 -22.58
N SER A 243 7.38 -3.84 -23.37
CA SER A 243 8.56 -4.44 -23.99
C SER A 243 9.80 -4.35 -23.10
N ALA A 244 10.83 -5.15 -23.40
CA ALA A 244 12.12 -5.01 -22.72
C ALA A 244 12.75 -3.62 -22.91
N ILE A 245 12.56 -3.01 -24.08
CA ILE A 245 13.04 -1.64 -24.34
C ILE A 245 12.27 -0.60 -23.50
N PHE A 246 10.98 -0.83 -23.23
CA PHE A 246 10.21 0.01 -22.29
C PHE A 246 10.87 -0.03 -20.91
N MET A 247 11.10 -1.22 -20.37
CA MET A 247 11.71 -1.39 -19.06
C MET A 247 13.14 -0.83 -19.02
N TYR A 248 13.92 -1.04 -20.07
CA TYR A 248 15.28 -0.48 -20.19
C TYR A 248 15.27 1.05 -20.08
N LYS A 249 14.42 1.74 -20.85
CA LYS A 249 14.30 3.21 -20.78
C LYS A 249 13.84 3.68 -19.39
N THR A 250 12.90 2.98 -18.77
CA THR A 250 12.48 3.25 -17.40
C THR A 250 13.66 3.12 -16.42
N LEU A 251 14.49 2.10 -16.57
CA LEU A 251 15.69 1.93 -15.75
C LEU A 251 16.74 3.02 -16.03
N CYS A 252 16.88 3.51 -17.26
CA CYS A 252 17.79 4.62 -17.54
C CYS A 252 17.44 5.86 -16.72
N GLU A 253 16.15 6.20 -16.62
CA GLU A 253 15.67 7.30 -15.78
C GLU A 253 15.77 7.00 -14.28
N PHE A 254 15.56 5.75 -13.90
CA PHE A 254 15.62 5.30 -12.50
C PHE A 254 17.06 5.14 -11.97
N LYS A 255 18.07 5.22 -12.83
CA LYS A 255 19.48 5.00 -12.46
C LYS A 255 19.95 5.82 -11.23
N PRO A 256 19.59 7.09 -11.02
CA PRO A 256 19.94 7.84 -9.82
C PRO A 256 19.39 7.24 -8.53
N PHE A 257 18.27 6.52 -8.62
CA PHE A 257 17.53 5.91 -7.50
C PHE A 257 17.77 4.41 -7.35
N ARG A 258 18.77 3.83 -8.03
CA ARG A 258 19.03 2.38 -8.01
C ARG A 258 19.20 1.79 -6.61
N ASN A 259 19.71 2.59 -5.67
CA ASN A 259 19.91 2.18 -4.28
C ASN A 259 18.59 1.88 -3.54
N LEU A 260 17.44 2.26 -4.10
CA LEU A 260 16.12 1.89 -3.58
C LEU A 260 15.72 0.46 -3.98
N MET A 261 16.43 -0.15 -4.93
CA MET A 261 16.19 -1.54 -5.35
C MET A 261 16.85 -2.52 -4.37
N ARG A 262 16.35 -3.75 -4.35
CA ARG A 262 17.02 -4.84 -3.66
C ARG A 262 18.45 -4.97 -4.19
N HIS A 263 19.41 -5.02 -3.28
CA HIS A 263 20.84 -5.13 -3.60
C HIS A 263 21.39 -6.44 -3.06
N GLU A 264 21.99 -7.25 -3.92
CA GLU A 264 22.71 -8.47 -3.56
C GLU A 264 24.03 -8.50 -4.34
N GLU A 265 25.15 -8.61 -3.63
CA GLU A 265 26.50 -8.60 -4.19
C GLU A 265 26.76 -7.37 -5.09
N LYS A 266 26.77 -7.56 -6.41
CA LYS A 266 26.98 -6.53 -7.43
C LYS A 266 25.72 -6.15 -8.20
N GLU A 267 24.56 -6.60 -7.76
CA GLU A 267 23.31 -6.45 -8.50
C GLU A 267 22.27 -5.65 -7.72
N TYR A 268 21.73 -4.61 -8.37
CA TYR A 268 20.52 -3.89 -7.95
C TYR A 268 19.37 -4.36 -8.83
N TYR A 269 18.35 -5.00 -8.27
CA TYR A 269 17.35 -5.64 -9.11
C TYR A 269 15.94 -5.67 -8.55
N LYS A 270 14.99 -5.88 -9.45
CA LYS A 270 13.61 -6.23 -9.16
C LYS A 270 13.22 -7.46 -9.95
N THR A 271 12.56 -8.40 -9.27
CA THR A 271 11.96 -9.58 -9.90
C THR A 271 10.46 -9.41 -10.06
N GLY A 272 9.88 -10.10 -11.05
CA GLY A 272 8.46 -10.29 -11.22
C GLY A 272 8.15 -11.75 -11.53
N THR A 273 7.13 -12.30 -10.89
CA THR A 273 6.75 -13.70 -11.08
C THR A 273 5.24 -13.83 -11.13
N LEU A 274 4.74 -14.35 -12.25
CA LEU A 274 3.38 -14.85 -12.41
C LEU A 274 3.43 -16.26 -13.00
N CYS A 275 2.32 -16.98 -12.98
CA CYS A 275 2.27 -18.29 -13.64
C CYS A 275 2.68 -18.17 -15.12
N GLY A 276 3.79 -18.80 -15.51
CA GLY A 276 4.35 -18.75 -16.85
C GLY A 276 5.15 -17.48 -17.20
N ILE A 277 5.33 -16.55 -16.27
CA ILE A 277 6.14 -15.34 -16.46
C ILE A 277 7.19 -15.25 -15.35
N ASN A 278 8.43 -14.99 -15.74
CA ASN A 278 9.53 -14.74 -14.82
C ASN A 278 10.39 -13.61 -15.38
N THR A 279 10.55 -12.53 -14.64
CA THR A 279 11.28 -11.34 -15.06
C THR A 279 12.34 -10.95 -14.03
N ARG A 280 13.43 -10.36 -14.49
CA ARG A 280 14.45 -9.73 -13.67
C ARG A 280 15.03 -8.54 -14.42
N ALA A 281 15.07 -7.39 -13.79
CA ALA A 281 15.54 -6.15 -14.40
C ALA A 281 16.25 -5.28 -13.36
N GLY A 282 17.26 -4.53 -13.77
CA GLY A 282 18.05 -3.71 -12.87
C GLY A 282 19.42 -3.38 -13.41
N TYR A 283 20.41 -3.34 -12.50
CA TYR A 283 21.78 -2.95 -12.79
C TYR A 283 22.75 -3.96 -12.21
N ILE A 284 23.88 -4.17 -12.89
CA ILE A 284 24.98 -5.02 -12.43
C ILE A 284 26.27 -4.21 -12.54
N GLU A 285 27.06 -4.21 -11.50
CA GLU A 285 28.41 -3.66 -11.49
C GLU A 285 29.41 -4.76 -11.77
N ASN A 286 30.31 -4.58 -12.77
CA ASN A 286 31.36 -5.56 -13.03
C ASN A 286 32.55 -5.38 -12.07
N SER A 287 33.57 -6.24 -12.20
CA SER A 287 34.78 -6.18 -11.38
C SER A 287 35.63 -4.91 -11.59
N LYS A 288 35.40 -4.17 -12.68
CA LYS A 288 36.10 -2.91 -13.02
C LYS A 288 35.34 -1.66 -12.51
N GLY A 289 34.12 -1.85 -11.90
CA GLY A 289 33.25 -0.76 -11.44
C GLY A 289 32.33 -0.20 -12.54
N ASP A 290 32.25 -0.83 -13.71
CA ASP A 290 31.31 -0.41 -14.74
C ASP A 290 29.90 -0.88 -14.44
N LEU A 291 28.92 0.00 -14.54
CA LEU A 291 27.52 -0.27 -14.24
C LEU A 291 26.73 -0.55 -15.53
N TYR A 292 26.22 -1.75 -15.65
CA TYR A 292 25.40 -2.23 -16.77
C TYR A 292 23.93 -2.28 -16.37
N CYS A 293 23.04 -1.81 -17.25
CA CYS A 293 21.59 -1.99 -17.12
C CYS A 293 21.17 -3.27 -17.85
N PHE A 294 20.32 -4.08 -17.23
CA PHE A 294 19.82 -5.31 -17.82
C PHE A 294 18.31 -5.47 -17.66
N VAL A 295 17.70 -6.14 -18.64
CA VAL A 295 16.27 -6.54 -18.61
C VAL A 295 16.15 -7.94 -19.17
N VAL A 296 15.60 -8.85 -18.38
CA VAL A 296 15.30 -10.23 -18.78
C VAL A 296 13.83 -10.51 -18.54
N MET A 297 13.10 -10.82 -19.60
CA MET A 297 11.68 -11.18 -19.55
C MET A 297 11.48 -12.56 -20.18
N VAL A 298 10.97 -13.50 -19.40
CA VAL A 298 10.71 -14.89 -19.83
C VAL A 298 9.22 -15.17 -19.70
N ASN A 299 8.54 -15.34 -20.83
CA ASN A 299 7.10 -15.62 -20.91
C ASN A 299 6.85 -17.08 -21.30
N THR A 300 7.63 -18.01 -20.75
CA THR A 300 7.54 -19.44 -21.04
C THR A 300 7.35 -20.23 -19.75
N LYS A 301 6.26 -20.99 -19.65
CA LYS A 301 5.96 -21.84 -18.49
C LYS A 301 7.13 -22.77 -18.17
N GLY A 302 7.52 -22.84 -16.89
CA GLY A 302 8.62 -23.69 -16.39
C GLY A 302 10.03 -23.17 -16.71
N LYS A 303 10.17 -22.01 -17.37
CA LYS A 303 11.46 -21.35 -17.59
C LYS A 303 11.64 -20.19 -16.60
N SER A 304 12.93 -19.89 -16.30
CA SER A 304 13.30 -18.80 -15.41
C SER A 304 14.40 -17.93 -16.01
N THR A 305 14.64 -16.78 -15.42
CA THR A 305 15.72 -15.86 -15.81
C THR A 305 17.12 -16.40 -15.46
N LYS A 306 17.24 -17.40 -14.60
CA LYS A 306 18.51 -17.87 -13.99
C LYS A 306 19.62 -18.18 -15.00
N ASN A 307 19.29 -18.95 -16.07
CA ASN A 307 20.30 -19.32 -17.05
C ASN A 307 20.73 -18.16 -17.97
N ILE A 308 19.82 -17.22 -18.22
CA ILE A 308 20.12 -16.01 -18.98
C ILE A 308 21.03 -15.11 -18.13
N MET A 309 20.71 -14.91 -16.87
CA MET A 309 21.55 -14.12 -15.95
C MET A 309 22.97 -14.66 -15.83
N LYS A 310 23.16 -15.99 -15.73
CA LYS A 310 24.51 -16.59 -15.75
C LYS A 310 25.32 -16.24 -17.01
N LYS A 311 24.67 -16.11 -18.16
CA LYS A 311 25.33 -15.69 -19.40
C LYS A 311 25.66 -14.20 -19.38
N ILE A 312 24.76 -13.37 -18.90
CA ILE A 312 24.97 -11.92 -18.75
C ILE A 312 26.20 -11.67 -17.87
N TYR A 313 26.28 -12.28 -16.68
CA TYR A 313 27.44 -12.14 -15.80
C TYR A 313 28.75 -12.50 -16.48
N LYS A 314 28.79 -13.60 -17.24
CA LYS A 314 29.99 -14.01 -18.01
C LYS A 314 30.40 -13.01 -19.10
N ILE A 315 29.46 -12.26 -19.64
CA ILE A 315 29.72 -11.29 -20.71
C ILE A 315 30.27 -9.98 -20.13
N ILE A 316 29.69 -9.50 -19.03
CA ILE A 316 30.07 -8.21 -18.44
C ILE A 316 31.38 -8.24 -17.64
N GLU A 317 31.84 -9.43 -17.24
CA GLU A 317 33.12 -9.62 -16.54
C GLU A 317 34.33 -9.78 -17.51
N LYS A 318 34.08 -9.83 -18.82
CA LYS A 318 35.15 -9.84 -19.82
C LYS A 318 35.66 -8.42 -20.10
#